data_14e397aa03004d9f602cbbefe10ac901
#
_entry.id   14e397aa03004d9f602cbbefe10ac901
#
_cell.length_a   1.000
_cell.length_b   1.000
_cell.length_c   1.000
_cell.angle_alpha   90.00
_cell.angle_beta   90.00
_cell.angle_gamma   90.00
#
_symmetry.space_group_name_H-M   'P 1'
#
loop_
_entity.id
_entity.type
_entity.pdbx_description
1 polymer ?
#
loop_
_entity_poly.entity_id
_entity_poly.type
_entity_poly.pdbx_seq_one_letter_code
_entity_poly.pdbx_strand_id
1 'polypeptide(L)'
;MKKTRSWWLLRSVPILLVLAMIACQQAAQDTGHLQHIEDGLLTAIVIHGQPSPMKLIERMTYYRVPGVSIAIINNGKIEWAKGYGVLDARGTKVVTALTPFQAASISKPIAAMAALSLVQAGKLSLDKNVNLQLKSWQVPDNEFTKDQKVTLRRLLNHSAGLTVEDVGSYGPDEPLPTLVQALDGLTPAHSQPIRVDVVPGTKWRYSGGGYSVVQQLLIDVTAKPFAELMQELVLRKIGMTHSTFDQPLPHDWEAIAATGHDVNGEPLTGRWHVFPQAAAAGLWTTPTDLAQFAIELQESYKGKSNRVLSVDMTRQMLTKQLGGYGLGLWLGGKEKVTNFSHAGQNEGFTCILVAYLDTGQGAVIMTNGDRGSGLFNEILRGVAHEYGWPDYHPTEKTVADVHPAVYRSYVGEYDANGIRATISTDGEQLFALASPLGPQRVRLYPSAEDRFFLLDQDVDLTFVKDSQGHVTEMRAIANGQAVTATKVK
;
A
#
# COMPACT_ATOMS: atom_id res chain seq x y z
N MET A 1 30.15 45.95 53.53
CA MET A 1 30.48 45.19 52.35
C MET A 1 30.23 43.71 52.62
N LYS A 2 29.08 43.14 52.22
CA LYS A 2 28.80 41.71 52.38
C LYS A 2 28.71 41.11 50.94
N LYS A 3 29.64 40.18 50.64
CA LYS A 3 29.66 39.41 49.40
C LYS A 3 28.59 38.35 49.48
N THR A 4 27.54 38.43 48.64
CA THR A 4 26.62 37.35 48.34
C THR A 4 27.22 36.51 47.21
N ARG A 5 27.68 35.28 47.49
CA ARG A 5 28.10 34.26 46.49
C ARG A 5 26.88 33.53 45.94
N SER A 6 26.75 33.49 44.63
CA SER A 6 25.69 32.82 43.89
C SER A 6 25.77 31.30 44.04
N TRP A 7 24.70 30.69 44.53
CA TRP A 7 24.53 29.23 44.72
C TRP A 7 23.72 28.57 43.59
N TRP A 8 23.64 29.19 42.41
CA TRP A 8 22.75 28.72 41.34
C TRP A 8 23.40 27.84 40.25
N LEU A 9 24.72 27.60 40.30
CA LEU A 9 25.45 26.91 39.23
C LEU A 9 25.64 25.38 39.43
N LEU A 10 25.27 24.79 40.56
CA LEU A 10 25.56 23.40 40.88
C LEU A 10 24.38 22.40 40.72
N ARG A 11 23.16 22.86 40.38
CA ARG A 11 22.00 21.98 40.24
C ARG A 11 21.60 21.66 38.77
N SER A 12 22.16 22.32 37.77
CA SER A 12 21.81 22.14 36.36
C SER A 12 22.67 21.08 35.62
N VAL A 13 23.84 20.75 36.12
CA VAL A 13 24.77 19.80 35.52
C VAL A 13 24.25 18.33 35.51
N PRO A 14 23.64 17.79 36.59
CA PRO A 14 23.17 16.42 36.60
C PRO A 14 21.95 16.20 35.67
N ILE A 15 21.07 17.19 35.47
CA ILE A 15 19.89 17.07 34.59
C ILE A 15 20.32 17.03 33.15
N LEU A 16 21.27 17.83 32.70
CA LEU A 16 21.80 17.82 31.33
C LEU A 16 22.53 16.50 31.01
N LEU A 17 23.27 15.92 31.97
CA LEU A 17 23.93 14.62 31.80
C LEU A 17 22.93 13.47 31.72
N VAL A 18 21.86 13.48 32.49
CA VAL A 18 20.78 12.47 32.41
C VAL A 18 20.04 12.57 31.09
N LEU A 19 19.71 13.78 30.63
CA LEU A 19 19.06 13.99 29.31
C LEU A 19 19.97 13.56 28.15
N ALA A 20 21.27 13.83 28.23
CA ALA A 20 22.24 13.40 27.24
C ALA A 20 22.41 11.87 27.23
N MET A 21 22.41 11.20 28.39
CA MET A 21 22.45 9.74 28.49
C MET A 21 21.17 9.09 27.92
N ILE A 22 19.99 9.64 28.21
CA ILE A 22 18.72 9.19 27.69
C ILE A 22 18.70 9.35 26.15
N ALA A 23 19.14 10.49 25.61
CA ALA A 23 19.24 10.73 24.19
C ALA A 23 20.24 9.77 23.49
N CYS A 24 21.39 9.48 24.12
CA CYS A 24 22.35 8.49 23.60
C CYS A 24 21.80 7.07 23.64
N GLN A 25 21.07 6.68 24.69
CA GLN A 25 20.42 5.37 24.76
C GLN A 25 19.31 5.24 23.70
N GLN A 26 18.50 6.29 23.51
CA GLN A 26 17.46 6.32 22.47
C GLN A 26 18.09 6.17 21.08
N ALA A 27 19.10 6.97 20.75
CA ALA A 27 19.79 6.89 19.47
C ALA A 27 20.46 5.52 19.22
N ALA A 28 21.02 4.89 20.27
CA ALA A 28 21.58 3.55 20.17
C ALA A 28 20.51 2.47 19.95
N GLN A 29 19.33 2.62 20.57
CA GLN A 29 18.20 1.73 20.40
C GLN A 29 17.59 1.88 18.99
N ASP A 30 17.42 3.11 18.51
CA ASP A 30 16.89 3.40 17.16
C ASP A 30 17.81 2.82 16.06
N THR A 31 19.14 2.88 16.26
CA THR A 31 20.10 2.24 15.33
C THR A 31 20.08 0.72 15.42
N GLY A 32 19.77 0.14 16.57
CA GLY A 32 19.60 -1.31 16.76
C GLY A 32 18.41 -1.85 15.99
N HIS A 33 17.24 -1.26 16.15
CA HIS A 33 16.02 -1.65 15.44
C HIS A 33 16.19 -1.54 13.92
N LEU A 34 16.80 -0.44 13.46
CA LEU A 34 17.10 -0.24 12.04
C LEU A 34 17.92 -1.40 11.45
N GLN A 35 19.05 -1.75 12.11
CA GLN A 35 19.93 -2.82 11.64
C GLN A 35 19.24 -4.19 11.67
N HIS A 36 18.46 -4.49 12.71
CA HIS A 36 17.71 -5.74 12.82
C HIS A 36 16.71 -5.89 11.66
N ILE A 37 16.07 -4.80 11.21
CA ILE A 37 15.17 -4.84 10.06
C ILE A 37 15.97 -4.98 8.75
N GLU A 38 17.08 -4.25 8.56
CA GLU A 38 17.93 -4.36 7.37
C GLU A 38 18.44 -5.78 7.12
N ASP A 39 18.72 -6.54 8.19
CA ASP A 39 19.26 -7.90 8.14
C ASP A 39 18.22 -8.99 8.48
N GLY A 40 16.99 -8.62 8.77
CA GLY A 40 15.98 -9.49 9.36
C GLY A 40 14.66 -9.60 8.57
N LEU A 41 14.67 -9.41 7.25
CA LEU A 41 13.46 -9.60 6.44
C LEU A 41 13.01 -11.06 6.47
N LEU A 42 11.69 -11.29 6.48
CA LEU A 42 11.10 -12.63 6.55
C LEU A 42 10.17 -12.89 5.37
N THR A 43 10.25 -14.10 4.81
CA THR A 43 9.32 -14.60 3.78
C THR A 43 7.91 -14.82 4.33
N ALA A 44 6.92 -15.06 3.47
CA ALA A 44 5.56 -15.39 3.89
C ALA A 44 5.50 -16.71 4.66
N ILE A 45 6.31 -17.68 4.24
CA ILE A 45 6.46 -18.98 4.88
C ILE A 45 7.88 -19.10 5.40
N VAL A 46 8.04 -19.60 6.62
CA VAL A 46 9.32 -19.99 7.19
C VAL A 46 9.31 -21.49 7.48
N ILE A 47 10.46 -22.14 7.28
CA ILE A 47 10.60 -23.58 7.56
C ILE A 47 10.80 -23.75 9.07
N HIS A 48 10.00 -24.60 9.69
CA HIS A 48 10.06 -24.87 11.13
C HIS A 48 11.48 -25.22 11.57
N GLY A 49 11.97 -24.51 12.59
CA GLY A 49 13.32 -24.68 13.13
C GLY A 49 14.46 -24.17 12.23
N GLN A 50 14.17 -23.54 11.10
CA GLN A 50 15.15 -22.98 10.17
C GLN A 50 14.81 -21.54 9.81
N PRO A 51 14.81 -20.59 10.75
CA PRO A 51 14.61 -19.20 10.41
C PRO A 51 15.74 -18.74 9.50
N SER A 52 15.37 -18.12 8.38
CA SER A 52 16.33 -17.60 7.40
C SER A 52 16.06 -16.11 7.23
N PRO A 53 16.55 -15.25 8.12
CA PRO A 53 16.47 -13.81 7.95
C PRO A 53 17.24 -13.39 6.69
N MET A 54 16.70 -12.45 5.95
CA MET A 54 17.25 -11.99 4.68
C MET A 54 17.61 -10.52 4.75
N LYS A 55 18.64 -10.13 3.98
CA LYS A 55 19.08 -8.75 3.91
C LYS A 55 18.24 -7.94 2.93
N LEU A 56 17.85 -6.74 3.35
CA LEU A 56 17.07 -5.81 2.53
C LEU A 56 17.66 -5.61 1.13
N ILE A 57 18.98 -5.35 1.03
CA ILE A 57 19.65 -5.09 -0.26
C ILE A 57 19.61 -6.32 -1.18
N GLU A 58 19.75 -7.53 -0.64
CA GLU A 58 19.65 -8.77 -1.41
C GLU A 58 18.22 -8.97 -1.93
N ARG A 59 17.22 -8.65 -1.10
CA ARG A 59 15.80 -8.75 -1.49
C ARG A 59 15.38 -7.66 -2.48
N MET A 60 15.91 -6.45 -2.39
CA MET A 60 15.75 -5.41 -3.43
C MET A 60 16.25 -5.92 -4.78
N THR A 61 17.42 -6.57 -4.81
CA THR A 61 17.99 -7.18 -6.03
C THR A 61 17.11 -8.33 -6.54
N TYR A 62 16.63 -9.21 -5.66
CA TYR A 62 15.75 -10.33 -6.00
C TYR A 62 14.44 -9.87 -6.63
N TYR A 63 13.82 -8.82 -6.07
CA TYR A 63 12.57 -8.25 -6.60
C TYR A 63 12.80 -7.25 -7.74
N ARG A 64 14.05 -6.93 -8.10
CA ARG A 64 14.40 -5.91 -9.10
C ARG A 64 13.77 -4.55 -8.76
N VAL A 65 13.84 -4.17 -7.50
CA VAL A 65 13.38 -2.89 -6.99
C VAL A 65 14.60 -1.99 -6.76
N PRO A 66 14.83 -0.97 -7.60
CA PRO A 66 16.06 -0.15 -7.52
C PRO A 66 16.11 0.73 -6.29
N GLY A 67 14.96 1.16 -5.77
CA GLY A 67 14.87 2.05 -4.63
C GLY A 67 13.69 1.76 -3.71
N VAL A 68 13.92 1.89 -2.41
CA VAL A 68 12.89 1.82 -1.37
C VAL A 68 13.13 2.89 -0.32
N SER A 69 12.07 3.47 0.20
CA SER A 69 12.12 4.39 1.33
C SER A 69 11.12 3.94 2.39
N ILE A 70 11.56 3.94 3.66
CA ILE A 70 10.86 3.38 4.80
C ILE A 70 10.75 4.45 5.88
N ALA A 71 9.59 4.57 6.52
CA ALA A 71 9.41 5.32 7.77
C ALA A 71 8.73 4.42 8.79
N ILE A 72 9.28 4.33 9.99
CA ILE A 72 8.73 3.58 11.11
C ILE A 72 8.18 4.53 12.16
N ILE A 73 6.95 4.24 12.57
CA ILE A 73 6.24 4.95 13.63
C ILE A 73 6.28 4.08 14.88
N ASN A 74 6.72 4.66 15.98
CA ASN A 74 6.69 4.01 17.28
C ASN A 74 6.25 5.02 18.36
N ASN A 75 5.37 4.63 19.27
CA ASN A 75 4.81 5.50 20.30
C ASN A 75 4.21 6.83 19.76
N GLY A 76 3.56 6.79 18.58
CA GLY A 76 2.93 7.95 17.95
C GLY A 76 3.92 8.97 17.39
N LYS A 77 5.15 8.58 17.09
CA LYS A 77 6.20 9.42 16.50
C LYS A 77 6.96 8.65 15.43
N ILE A 78 7.53 9.36 14.47
CA ILE A 78 8.51 8.77 13.56
C ILE A 78 9.76 8.46 14.36
N GLU A 79 10.07 7.17 14.52
CA GLU A 79 11.28 6.74 15.21
C GLU A 79 12.48 6.89 14.27
N TRP A 80 12.36 6.39 13.05
CA TRP A 80 13.35 6.59 11.99
C TRP A 80 12.72 6.58 10.62
N ALA A 81 13.41 7.20 9.65
CA ALA A 81 13.08 7.12 8.24
C ALA A 81 14.36 7.07 7.41
N LYS A 82 14.42 6.16 6.41
CA LYS A 82 15.62 5.92 5.60
C LYS A 82 15.28 5.45 4.20
N GLY A 83 16.06 5.95 3.24
CA GLY A 83 16.03 5.50 1.84
C GLY A 83 17.18 4.55 1.52
N TYR A 84 16.97 3.65 0.55
CA TYR A 84 17.93 2.67 0.08
C TYR A 84 17.89 2.60 -1.44
N GLY A 85 19.03 2.33 -2.06
CA GLY A 85 19.15 2.21 -3.52
C GLY A 85 19.09 3.57 -4.23
N VAL A 86 18.57 3.57 -5.45
CA VAL A 86 18.68 4.69 -6.38
C VAL A 86 17.32 5.16 -6.91
N LEU A 87 17.25 6.44 -7.32
CA LEU A 87 16.05 7.03 -7.92
C LEU A 87 15.73 6.39 -9.29
N ASP A 88 16.76 6.04 -10.06
CA ASP A 88 16.68 5.45 -11.38
C ASP A 88 17.77 4.38 -11.50
N ALA A 89 17.44 3.19 -11.98
CA ALA A 89 18.37 2.07 -12.12
C ALA A 89 19.59 2.39 -13.01
N ARG A 90 19.45 3.36 -13.93
CA ARG A 90 20.52 3.83 -14.82
C ARG A 90 21.33 4.98 -14.25
N GLY A 91 20.97 5.45 -13.03
CA GLY A 91 21.59 6.61 -12.40
C GLY A 91 22.32 6.27 -11.10
N THR A 92 22.86 7.31 -10.47
CA THR A 92 23.58 7.18 -9.19
C THR A 92 22.99 8.00 -8.05
N LYS A 93 21.90 8.77 -8.32
CA LYS A 93 21.22 9.54 -7.28
C LYS A 93 20.53 8.59 -6.32
N VAL A 94 20.83 8.72 -5.04
CA VAL A 94 20.32 7.83 -3.99
C VAL A 94 18.89 8.21 -3.57
N VAL A 95 18.12 7.23 -3.20
CA VAL A 95 16.85 7.40 -2.51
C VAL A 95 17.11 7.84 -1.07
N THR A 96 16.30 8.79 -0.59
CA THR A 96 16.34 9.29 0.79
C THR A 96 14.96 9.18 1.43
N ALA A 97 14.87 9.47 2.74
CA ALA A 97 13.59 9.55 3.45
C ALA A 97 12.65 10.67 2.92
N LEU A 98 13.19 11.61 2.15
CA LEU A 98 12.46 12.74 1.56
C LEU A 98 12.29 12.62 0.05
N THR A 99 12.64 11.49 -0.55
CA THR A 99 12.40 11.22 -1.97
C THR A 99 10.90 11.07 -2.22
N PRO A 100 10.29 11.86 -3.13
CA PRO A 100 8.90 11.67 -3.52
C PRO A 100 8.72 10.42 -4.41
N PHE A 101 7.69 9.65 -4.10
CA PHE A 101 7.18 8.51 -4.88
C PHE A 101 5.71 8.73 -5.21
N GLN A 102 5.18 8.08 -6.23
CA GLN A 102 3.74 7.96 -6.40
C GLN A 102 3.17 7.05 -5.32
N ALA A 103 2.17 7.56 -4.59
CA ALA A 103 1.47 6.83 -3.54
C ALA A 103 0.28 6.03 -4.06
N ALA A 104 -0.04 6.17 -5.35
CA ALA A 104 -1.13 5.45 -5.99
C ALA A 104 -2.42 5.52 -5.16
N SER A 105 -3.02 4.38 -4.86
CA SER A 105 -4.27 4.31 -4.10
C SER A 105 -4.21 4.82 -2.65
N ILE A 106 -3.03 5.08 -2.08
CA ILE A 106 -2.95 5.81 -0.79
C ILE A 106 -3.40 7.29 -0.96
N SER A 107 -3.59 7.77 -2.18
CA SER A 107 -4.31 9.02 -2.46
C SER A 107 -5.71 9.05 -1.84
N LYS A 108 -6.40 7.91 -1.84
CA LYS A 108 -7.80 7.77 -1.42
C LYS A 108 -8.05 8.15 0.05
N PRO A 109 -7.33 7.62 1.04
CA PRO A 109 -7.54 8.02 2.43
C PRO A 109 -7.22 9.50 2.69
N ILE A 110 -6.26 10.09 1.97
CA ILE A 110 -5.95 11.52 2.09
C ILE A 110 -7.11 12.37 1.51
N ALA A 111 -7.63 11.99 0.33
CA ALA A 111 -8.82 12.63 -0.26
C ALA A 111 -10.08 12.44 0.61
N ALA A 112 -10.24 11.27 1.24
CA ALA A 112 -11.32 11.01 2.17
C ALA A 112 -11.24 11.92 3.40
N MET A 113 -10.05 12.13 3.97
CA MET A 113 -9.86 13.08 5.08
C MET A 113 -10.27 14.51 4.68
N ALA A 114 -9.94 14.96 3.47
CA ALA A 114 -10.39 16.26 2.96
C ALA A 114 -11.91 16.33 2.81
N ALA A 115 -12.55 15.29 2.25
CA ALA A 115 -14.00 15.22 2.13
C ALA A 115 -14.68 15.25 3.49
N LEU A 116 -14.18 14.50 4.47
CA LEU A 116 -14.70 14.47 5.84
C LEU A 116 -14.53 15.81 6.57
N SER A 117 -13.46 16.56 6.29
CA SER A 117 -13.30 17.91 6.84
C SER A 117 -14.37 18.88 6.33
N LEU A 118 -14.80 18.73 5.08
CA LEU A 118 -15.92 19.52 4.53
C LEU A 118 -17.28 19.05 5.07
N VAL A 119 -17.44 17.76 5.38
CA VAL A 119 -18.62 17.24 6.10
C VAL A 119 -18.70 17.87 7.49
N GLN A 120 -17.60 17.86 8.23
CA GLN A 120 -17.49 18.47 9.56
C GLN A 120 -17.79 19.98 9.54
N ALA A 121 -17.39 20.67 8.45
CA ALA A 121 -17.70 22.09 8.23
C ALA A 121 -19.13 22.36 7.74
N GLY A 122 -19.99 21.33 7.61
CA GLY A 122 -21.36 21.44 7.12
C GLY A 122 -21.50 21.75 5.64
N LYS A 123 -20.41 21.70 4.87
CA LYS A 123 -20.39 21.95 3.42
C LYS A 123 -20.78 20.74 2.59
N LEU A 124 -20.58 19.53 3.11
CA LEU A 124 -20.96 18.26 2.52
C LEU A 124 -21.82 17.44 3.49
N SER A 125 -22.51 16.44 2.97
CA SER A 125 -23.22 15.43 3.77
C SER A 125 -22.75 14.04 3.38
N LEU A 126 -22.52 13.19 4.38
CA LEU A 126 -22.15 11.80 4.13
C LEU A 126 -23.26 11.00 3.45
N ASP A 127 -24.53 11.28 3.79
CA ASP A 127 -25.64 10.37 3.51
C ASP A 127 -26.69 10.93 2.53
N LYS A 128 -26.50 12.16 2.05
CA LYS A 128 -27.34 12.73 0.99
C LYS A 128 -26.86 12.30 -0.39
N ASN A 129 -27.78 12.29 -1.37
CA ASN A 129 -27.46 12.06 -2.77
C ASN A 129 -26.39 13.08 -3.23
N VAL A 130 -25.26 12.60 -3.77
CA VAL A 130 -24.15 13.45 -4.23
C VAL A 130 -24.54 14.36 -5.39
N ASN A 131 -25.52 13.95 -6.22
CA ASN A 131 -26.02 14.76 -7.34
C ASN A 131 -26.67 16.07 -6.88
N LEU A 132 -27.04 16.22 -5.62
CA LEU A 132 -27.54 17.50 -5.08
C LEU A 132 -26.44 18.58 -5.00
N GLN A 133 -25.16 18.16 -5.04
CA GLN A 133 -24.02 19.06 -4.89
C GLN A 133 -23.02 18.98 -6.04
N LEU A 134 -23.07 17.93 -6.87
CA LEU A 134 -22.34 17.85 -8.15
C LEU A 134 -22.97 18.84 -9.14
N LYS A 135 -22.13 19.65 -9.80
CA LYS A 135 -22.52 20.71 -10.73
C LYS A 135 -22.02 20.46 -12.13
N SER A 136 -20.73 20.14 -12.27
CA SER A 136 -20.06 20.00 -13.56
C SER A 136 -20.34 18.66 -14.23
N TRP A 137 -20.74 17.67 -13.42
CA TRP A 137 -21.10 16.33 -13.83
C TRP A 137 -22.03 15.70 -12.80
N GLN A 138 -22.82 14.73 -13.21
CA GLN A 138 -23.72 14.00 -12.29
C GLN A 138 -23.61 12.50 -12.53
N VAL A 139 -23.74 11.72 -11.46
CA VAL A 139 -23.91 10.27 -11.56
C VAL A 139 -25.19 9.99 -12.33
N PRO A 140 -25.15 9.34 -13.51
CA PRO A 140 -26.36 9.06 -14.29
C PRO A 140 -27.33 8.17 -13.53
N ASP A 141 -28.62 8.57 -13.49
CA ASP A 141 -29.69 7.74 -12.92
C ASP A 141 -30.00 6.54 -13.84
N ASN A 142 -30.28 5.41 -13.22
CA ASN A 142 -30.71 4.18 -13.90
C ASN A 142 -31.54 3.30 -12.94
N GLU A 143 -31.82 2.05 -13.32
CA GLU A 143 -32.60 1.09 -12.51
C GLU A 143 -31.99 0.80 -11.13
N PHE A 144 -30.64 0.83 -11.01
CA PHE A 144 -29.94 0.59 -9.74
C PHE A 144 -29.99 1.79 -8.79
N THR A 145 -30.17 3.01 -9.31
CA THR A 145 -30.22 4.24 -8.50
C THR A 145 -31.63 4.70 -8.17
N LYS A 146 -32.67 3.95 -8.55
CA LYS A 146 -34.06 4.33 -8.37
C LYS A 146 -34.39 4.59 -6.88
N ASP A 147 -34.15 3.60 -6.04
CA ASP A 147 -34.51 3.64 -4.61
C ASP A 147 -33.31 3.97 -3.70
N GLN A 148 -32.11 3.66 -4.13
CA GLN A 148 -30.87 3.89 -3.40
C GLN A 148 -29.93 4.80 -4.19
N LYS A 149 -29.60 5.95 -3.62
CA LYS A 149 -28.74 6.93 -4.31
C LYS A 149 -27.25 6.76 -3.95
N VAL A 150 -26.39 7.23 -4.82
CA VAL A 150 -24.96 7.36 -4.53
C VAL A 150 -24.78 8.47 -3.49
N THR A 151 -24.11 8.15 -2.39
CA THR A 151 -23.80 9.09 -1.31
C THR A 151 -22.30 9.17 -1.10
N LEU A 152 -21.82 10.24 -0.47
CA LEU A 152 -20.38 10.39 -0.18
C LEU A 152 -19.87 9.22 0.69
N ARG A 153 -20.62 8.77 1.70
CA ARG A 153 -20.28 7.58 2.49
C ARG A 153 -20.05 6.37 1.62
N ARG A 154 -20.94 6.10 0.67
CA ARG A 154 -20.87 4.95 -0.24
C ARG A 154 -19.73 5.06 -1.23
N LEU A 155 -19.34 6.27 -1.64
CA LEU A 155 -18.14 6.50 -2.44
C LEU A 155 -16.87 6.19 -1.64
N LEU A 156 -16.77 6.75 -0.42
CA LEU A 156 -15.58 6.62 0.42
C LEU A 156 -15.33 5.18 0.91
N ASN A 157 -16.39 4.38 1.11
CA ASN A 157 -16.30 3.01 1.58
C ASN A 157 -16.46 1.94 0.49
N HIS A 158 -16.46 2.33 -0.79
CA HIS A 158 -16.59 1.43 -1.93
C HIS A 158 -17.90 0.60 -1.98
N SER A 159 -18.99 1.17 -1.49
CA SER A 159 -20.31 0.55 -1.59
C SER A 159 -21.30 1.31 -2.50
N ALA A 160 -20.80 2.25 -3.32
CA ALA A 160 -21.63 3.04 -4.23
C ALA A 160 -22.15 2.25 -5.44
N GLY A 161 -21.66 1.02 -5.66
CA GLY A 161 -22.06 0.18 -6.79
C GLY A 161 -21.55 0.68 -8.13
N LEU A 162 -20.46 1.42 -8.14
CA LEU A 162 -19.85 2.00 -9.34
C LEU A 162 -18.97 0.99 -10.09
N THR A 163 -18.98 1.12 -11.41
CA THR A 163 -18.01 0.51 -12.33
C THR A 163 -16.59 1.09 -12.12
N VAL A 164 -15.61 0.68 -12.88
CA VAL A 164 -14.25 1.21 -12.94
C VAL A 164 -13.50 1.03 -11.61
N GLU A 165 -12.84 -0.12 -11.50
CA GLU A 165 -11.94 -0.43 -10.39
C GLU A 165 -10.66 0.42 -10.49
N ASP A 166 -9.97 0.35 -11.65
CA ASP A 166 -8.73 1.06 -11.91
C ASP A 166 -8.97 2.27 -12.82
N VAL A 167 -8.39 3.40 -12.46
CA VAL A 167 -8.40 4.62 -13.27
C VAL A 167 -7.31 4.55 -14.32
N GLY A 168 -7.52 5.22 -15.47
CA GLY A 168 -6.52 5.28 -16.54
C GLY A 168 -5.26 6.05 -16.12
N SER A 169 -4.12 5.58 -16.58
CA SER A 169 -2.82 6.25 -16.50
C SER A 169 -2.38 6.74 -17.88
N TYR A 170 -1.51 7.75 -17.93
CA TYR A 170 -1.12 8.41 -19.16
C TYR A 170 0.40 8.58 -19.21
N GLY A 171 0.99 8.09 -20.29
CA GLY A 171 2.42 8.25 -20.57
C GLY A 171 2.79 9.71 -20.94
N PRO A 172 4.09 10.00 -21.15
CA PRO A 172 4.59 11.36 -21.30
C PRO A 172 4.04 12.11 -22.52
N ASP A 173 3.72 11.42 -23.61
CA ASP A 173 3.27 12.00 -24.88
C ASP A 173 1.78 11.79 -25.14
N GLU A 174 1.04 11.26 -24.16
CA GLU A 174 -0.38 11.00 -24.30
C GLU A 174 -1.22 12.22 -23.91
N PRO A 175 -2.30 12.51 -24.66
CA PRO A 175 -3.20 13.59 -24.32
C PRO A 175 -3.95 13.26 -23.02
N LEU A 176 -3.96 14.21 -22.08
CA LEU A 176 -4.66 14.05 -20.81
C LEU A 176 -6.14 14.39 -20.95
N PRO A 177 -7.07 13.56 -20.43
CA PRO A 177 -8.47 13.91 -20.34
C PRO A 177 -8.70 14.97 -19.26
N THR A 178 -9.74 15.76 -19.44
CA THR A 178 -10.36 16.46 -18.30
C THR A 178 -10.98 15.42 -17.35
N LEU A 179 -11.22 15.81 -16.09
CA LEU A 179 -11.87 14.90 -15.15
C LEU A 179 -13.27 14.47 -15.63
N VAL A 180 -14.03 15.37 -16.25
CA VAL A 180 -15.36 15.05 -16.81
C VAL A 180 -15.25 14.04 -17.95
N GLN A 181 -14.28 14.18 -18.86
CA GLN A 181 -14.03 13.17 -19.89
C GLN A 181 -13.70 11.81 -19.29
N ALA A 182 -12.88 11.77 -18.23
CA ALA A 182 -12.57 10.53 -17.52
C ALA A 182 -13.81 9.90 -16.83
N LEU A 183 -14.69 10.73 -16.24
CA LEU A 183 -15.97 10.28 -15.65
C LEU A 183 -16.93 9.68 -16.69
N ASP A 184 -16.94 10.24 -17.89
CA ASP A 184 -17.80 9.76 -18.99
C ASP A 184 -17.13 8.73 -19.90
N GLY A 185 -15.85 8.39 -19.69
CA GLY A 185 -15.10 7.48 -20.55
C GLY A 185 -14.93 7.99 -21.99
N LEU A 186 -14.85 9.33 -22.16
CA LEU A 186 -14.69 9.97 -23.45
C LEU A 186 -13.23 10.16 -23.82
N THR A 187 -12.90 9.97 -25.09
CA THR A 187 -11.54 10.21 -25.62
C THR A 187 -11.01 11.58 -25.14
N PRO A 188 -9.79 11.66 -24.60
CA PRO A 188 -8.74 10.63 -24.57
C PRO A 188 -8.72 9.73 -23.31
N ALA A 189 -9.80 9.63 -22.54
CA ALA A 189 -9.83 8.80 -21.34
C ALA A 189 -9.57 7.31 -21.66
N HIS A 190 -8.69 6.68 -20.89
CA HIS A 190 -8.39 5.24 -20.99
C HIS A 190 -9.40 4.38 -20.20
N SER A 191 -10.05 4.96 -19.19
CA SER A 191 -11.06 4.24 -18.40
C SER A 191 -12.42 4.20 -19.10
N GLN A 192 -13.19 3.14 -18.81
CA GLN A 192 -14.59 3.05 -19.20
C GLN A 192 -15.44 4.12 -18.46
N PRO A 193 -16.64 4.47 -18.96
CA PRO A 193 -17.52 5.41 -18.28
C PRO A 193 -17.90 4.89 -16.89
N ILE A 194 -17.90 5.81 -15.92
CA ILE A 194 -18.28 5.50 -14.55
C ILE A 194 -19.81 5.48 -14.45
N ARG A 195 -20.36 4.30 -14.16
CA ARG A 195 -21.79 4.05 -14.07
C ARG A 195 -22.12 3.23 -12.83
N VAL A 196 -23.37 3.29 -12.38
CA VAL A 196 -23.87 2.39 -11.33
C VAL A 196 -24.45 1.15 -11.97
N ASP A 197 -23.96 -0.04 -11.63
CA ASP A 197 -24.43 -1.33 -12.14
C ASP A 197 -24.74 -2.32 -11.00
N VAL A 198 -24.62 -1.87 -9.75
CA VAL A 198 -25.04 -2.58 -8.55
C VAL A 198 -25.79 -1.60 -7.64
N VAL A 199 -26.87 -2.03 -7.01
CA VAL A 199 -27.65 -1.16 -6.10
C VAL A 199 -26.76 -0.59 -4.99
N PRO A 200 -26.65 0.75 -4.85
CA PRO A 200 -25.79 1.39 -3.88
C PRO A 200 -26.08 0.93 -2.44
N GLY A 201 -25.03 0.55 -1.71
CA GLY A 201 -25.09 0.11 -0.33
C GLY A 201 -25.30 -1.40 -0.13
N THR A 202 -25.46 -2.20 -1.21
CA THR A 202 -25.73 -3.65 -1.11
C THR A 202 -24.49 -4.52 -1.18
N LYS A 203 -23.43 -4.05 -1.85
CA LYS A 203 -22.18 -4.81 -2.06
C LYS A 203 -20.97 -3.91 -1.90
N TRP A 204 -19.94 -4.42 -1.25
CA TRP A 204 -18.61 -3.83 -1.31
C TRP A 204 -17.95 -4.19 -2.65
N ARG A 205 -17.48 -3.17 -3.36
CA ARG A 205 -16.73 -3.32 -4.60
C ARG A 205 -15.79 -2.13 -4.75
N TYR A 206 -14.48 -2.40 -4.69
CA TYR A 206 -13.47 -1.38 -4.87
C TYR A 206 -13.69 -0.59 -6.17
N SER A 207 -13.57 0.72 -6.12
CA SER A 207 -13.75 1.59 -7.29
C SER A 207 -12.88 2.84 -7.19
N GLY A 208 -11.88 2.92 -8.06
CA GLY A 208 -11.12 4.16 -8.32
C GLY A 208 -12.02 5.23 -8.95
N GLY A 209 -12.95 4.80 -9.81
CA GLY A 209 -13.97 5.68 -10.38
C GLY A 209 -14.82 6.40 -9.32
N GLY A 210 -15.12 5.72 -8.21
CA GLY A 210 -15.80 6.34 -7.08
C GLY A 210 -15.02 7.52 -6.49
N TYR A 211 -13.70 7.41 -6.40
CA TYR A 211 -12.86 8.52 -5.94
C TYR A 211 -12.68 9.62 -6.99
N SER A 212 -12.81 9.31 -8.29
CA SER A 212 -12.92 10.35 -9.32
C SER A 212 -14.21 11.19 -9.14
N VAL A 213 -15.32 10.54 -8.75
CA VAL A 213 -16.55 11.27 -8.36
C VAL A 213 -16.34 12.10 -7.09
N VAL A 214 -15.62 11.59 -6.09
CA VAL A 214 -15.23 12.37 -4.90
C VAL A 214 -14.42 13.60 -5.31
N GLN A 215 -13.44 13.46 -6.19
CA GLN A 215 -12.63 14.59 -6.69
C GLN A 215 -13.52 15.66 -7.31
N GLN A 216 -14.43 15.28 -8.22
CA GLN A 216 -15.34 16.22 -8.86
C GLN A 216 -16.26 16.90 -7.85
N LEU A 217 -16.79 16.14 -6.88
CA LEU A 217 -17.65 16.69 -5.82
C LEU A 217 -16.91 17.76 -4.99
N LEU A 218 -15.65 17.50 -4.62
CA LEU A 218 -14.83 18.44 -3.87
C LEU A 218 -14.57 19.72 -4.66
N ILE A 219 -14.25 19.60 -5.94
CA ILE A 219 -14.05 20.74 -6.85
C ILE A 219 -15.36 21.56 -6.96
N ASP A 220 -16.47 20.91 -7.22
CA ASP A 220 -17.76 21.59 -7.44
C ASP A 220 -18.27 22.34 -6.20
N VAL A 221 -18.04 21.78 -5.00
CA VAL A 221 -18.49 22.38 -3.72
C VAL A 221 -17.60 23.56 -3.32
N THR A 222 -16.30 23.51 -3.63
CA THR A 222 -15.32 24.51 -3.20
C THR A 222 -14.96 25.52 -4.27
N ALA A 223 -15.21 25.23 -5.54
CA ALA A 223 -14.77 25.97 -6.72
C ALA A 223 -13.24 26.19 -6.77
N LYS A 224 -12.46 25.24 -6.22
CA LYS A 224 -11.00 25.27 -6.19
C LYS A 224 -10.39 24.11 -6.98
N PRO A 225 -9.21 24.29 -7.59
CA PRO A 225 -8.43 23.17 -8.14
C PRO A 225 -8.15 22.13 -7.05
N PHE A 226 -8.20 20.84 -7.42
CA PHE A 226 -8.11 19.75 -6.46
C PHE A 226 -6.79 19.75 -5.65
N ALA A 227 -5.63 19.96 -6.32
CA ALA A 227 -4.34 20.00 -5.65
C ALA A 227 -4.24 21.14 -4.62
N GLU A 228 -4.72 22.35 -4.97
CA GLU A 228 -4.78 23.48 -4.04
C GLU A 228 -5.67 23.16 -2.82
N LEU A 229 -6.84 22.57 -3.08
CA LEU A 229 -7.76 22.16 -2.02
C LEU A 229 -7.13 21.18 -1.06
N MET A 230 -6.41 20.16 -1.58
CA MET A 230 -5.74 19.18 -0.76
C MET A 230 -4.63 19.78 0.10
N GLN A 231 -3.87 20.75 -0.46
CA GLN A 231 -2.88 21.51 0.29
C GLN A 231 -3.51 22.27 1.48
N GLU A 232 -4.65 22.93 1.26
CA GLU A 232 -5.32 23.71 2.29
C GLU A 232 -6.00 22.86 3.37
N LEU A 233 -6.70 21.81 2.95
CA LEU A 233 -7.54 21.04 3.86
C LEU A 233 -6.77 20.01 4.67
N VAL A 234 -5.69 19.44 4.09
CA VAL A 234 -4.98 18.30 4.69
C VAL A 234 -3.48 18.54 4.77
N LEU A 235 -2.78 18.63 3.63
CA LEU A 235 -1.33 18.45 3.60
C LEU A 235 -0.58 19.45 4.49
N ARG A 236 -0.87 20.75 4.36
CA ARG A 236 -0.23 21.79 5.20
C ARG A 236 -0.58 21.63 6.68
N LYS A 237 -1.83 21.25 6.99
CA LYS A 237 -2.28 21.18 8.38
C LYS A 237 -1.57 20.09 9.19
N ILE A 238 -1.21 18.99 8.53
CA ILE A 238 -0.55 17.86 9.19
C ILE A 238 0.96 17.81 8.93
N GLY A 239 1.51 18.78 8.17
CA GLY A 239 2.94 18.91 7.94
C GLY A 239 3.48 18.01 6.84
N MET A 240 2.67 17.59 5.87
CA MET A 240 3.08 16.85 4.67
C MET A 240 3.66 17.83 3.64
N THR A 241 4.86 18.34 3.91
CA THR A 241 5.49 19.41 3.12
C THR A 241 6.18 18.94 1.85
N HIS A 242 6.38 17.63 1.72
CA HIS A 242 6.97 16.97 0.54
C HIS A 242 5.89 16.14 -0.20
N SER A 243 4.66 16.66 -0.24
CA SER A 243 3.51 16.00 -0.85
C SER A 243 2.71 16.95 -1.74
N THR A 244 2.25 16.44 -2.89
CA THR A 244 1.38 17.19 -3.79
C THR A 244 0.43 16.27 -4.55
N PHE A 245 -0.74 16.82 -4.93
CA PHE A 245 -1.68 16.20 -5.86
C PHE A 245 -1.63 16.86 -7.27
N ASP A 246 -0.62 17.68 -7.53
CA ASP A 246 -0.43 18.24 -8.86
C ASP A 246 -0.14 17.13 -9.88
N GLN A 247 -0.90 17.17 -10.97
CA GLN A 247 -0.78 16.25 -12.10
C GLN A 247 -0.85 17.05 -13.40
N PRO A 248 0.23 17.10 -14.18
CA PRO A 248 1.56 16.48 -13.97
C PRO A 248 2.32 16.99 -12.73
N LEU A 249 3.35 16.24 -12.30
CA LEU A 249 4.25 16.66 -11.23
C LEU A 249 4.95 17.98 -11.59
N PRO A 250 5.06 18.97 -10.66
CA PRO A 250 5.78 20.21 -10.89
C PRO A 250 7.24 19.98 -11.30
N HIS A 251 7.73 20.77 -12.25
CA HIS A 251 9.05 20.60 -12.85
C HIS A 251 10.22 20.65 -11.84
N ASP A 252 10.11 21.48 -10.81
CA ASP A 252 11.11 21.58 -9.73
C ASP A 252 11.22 20.32 -8.87
N TRP A 253 10.18 19.47 -8.87
CA TRP A 253 10.19 18.19 -8.17
C TRP A 253 10.79 17.05 -9.00
N GLU A 254 10.85 17.18 -10.31
CA GLU A 254 11.35 16.12 -11.20
C GLU A 254 12.77 15.68 -10.88
N ALA A 255 13.62 16.61 -10.43
CA ALA A 255 15.03 16.33 -10.12
C ALA A 255 15.21 15.46 -8.88
N ILE A 256 14.21 15.37 -7.99
CA ILE A 256 14.26 14.68 -6.70
C ILE A 256 13.28 13.50 -6.60
N ALA A 257 12.32 13.40 -7.52
CA ALA A 257 11.35 12.31 -7.55
C ALA A 257 11.97 11.00 -8.06
N ALA A 258 11.48 9.89 -7.53
CA ALA A 258 11.86 8.56 -7.99
C ALA A 258 11.34 8.30 -9.40
N THR A 259 12.10 7.56 -10.21
CA THR A 259 11.68 6.99 -11.49
C THR A 259 10.97 5.66 -11.23
N GLY A 260 9.84 5.40 -11.89
CA GLY A 260 9.16 4.11 -11.83
C GLY A 260 9.88 3.04 -12.68
N HIS A 261 9.84 1.78 -12.24
CA HIS A 261 10.46 0.67 -12.94
C HIS A 261 9.48 -0.50 -13.14
N ASP A 262 9.54 -1.10 -14.30
CA ASP A 262 8.68 -2.24 -14.66
C ASP A 262 9.02 -3.52 -13.89
N VAL A 263 8.33 -4.61 -14.19
CA VAL A 263 8.55 -5.94 -13.59
C VAL A 263 9.97 -6.50 -13.81
N ASN A 264 10.71 -5.97 -14.78
CA ASN A 264 12.09 -6.34 -15.10
C ASN A 264 13.12 -5.45 -14.38
N GLY A 265 12.67 -4.39 -13.71
CA GLY A 265 13.51 -3.37 -13.09
C GLY A 265 14.03 -2.33 -14.08
N GLU A 266 13.43 -2.26 -15.29
CA GLU A 266 13.77 -1.25 -16.29
C GLU A 266 12.96 0.03 -16.04
N PRO A 267 13.56 1.22 -16.18
CA PRO A 267 12.88 2.47 -16.00
C PRO A 267 11.75 2.65 -17.02
N LEU A 268 10.61 3.15 -16.56
CA LEU A 268 9.49 3.51 -17.42
C LEU A 268 9.87 4.61 -18.40
N THR A 269 9.27 4.57 -19.61
CA THR A 269 9.34 5.67 -20.56
C THR A 269 8.75 6.94 -19.95
N GLY A 270 9.48 8.06 -19.98
CA GLY A 270 9.07 9.30 -19.34
C GLY A 270 9.17 9.29 -17.81
N ARG A 271 9.74 8.24 -17.22
CA ARG A 271 9.99 8.04 -15.77
C ARG A 271 8.76 7.66 -14.94
N TRP A 272 7.57 8.15 -15.24
CA TRP A 272 6.29 7.87 -14.56
C TRP A 272 5.09 8.22 -15.45
N HIS A 273 3.95 7.71 -15.09
CA HIS A 273 2.68 8.09 -15.70
C HIS A 273 1.98 9.21 -14.92
N VAL A 274 1.07 9.90 -15.58
CA VAL A 274 0.21 10.96 -15.03
C VAL A 274 -1.17 10.38 -14.72
N PHE A 275 -1.78 10.82 -13.61
CA PHE A 275 -3.09 10.35 -13.14
C PHE A 275 -4.04 11.55 -12.92
N PRO A 276 -4.78 12.01 -13.93
CA PRO A 276 -5.72 13.12 -13.79
C PRO A 276 -6.82 12.87 -12.75
N GLN A 277 -7.15 11.58 -12.51
CA GLN A 277 -8.03 11.16 -11.42
C GLN A 277 -7.24 11.12 -10.08
N ALA A 278 -6.77 12.31 -9.69
CA ALA A 278 -5.79 12.47 -8.62
C ALA A 278 -6.27 11.96 -7.25
N ALA A 279 -7.55 12.11 -6.91
CA ALA A 279 -8.09 11.57 -5.66
C ALA A 279 -7.99 10.04 -5.57
N ALA A 280 -7.98 9.35 -6.71
CA ALA A 280 -7.86 7.90 -6.77
C ALA A 280 -6.40 7.42 -6.72
N ALA A 281 -5.45 8.12 -7.42
CA ALA A 281 -4.10 7.59 -7.63
C ALA A 281 -2.98 8.66 -7.80
N GLY A 282 -3.28 9.96 -7.70
CA GLY A 282 -2.35 11.03 -8.15
C GLY A 282 -1.47 11.65 -7.07
N LEU A 283 -1.45 11.15 -5.84
CA LEU A 283 -0.61 11.69 -4.78
C LEU A 283 0.87 11.37 -5.02
N TRP A 284 1.70 12.40 -5.06
CA TRP A 284 3.15 12.31 -4.86
C TRP A 284 3.48 12.63 -3.41
N THR A 285 4.29 11.81 -2.77
CA THR A 285 4.59 11.96 -1.34
C THR A 285 5.85 11.19 -0.93
N THR A 286 6.22 11.32 0.33
CA THR A 286 7.31 10.58 0.97
C THR A 286 6.77 9.66 2.07
N PRO A 287 7.50 8.60 2.47
CA PRO A 287 7.07 7.79 3.60
C PRO A 287 7.01 8.59 4.91
N THR A 288 7.86 9.61 5.05
CA THR A 288 7.85 10.52 6.22
C THR A 288 6.53 11.31 6.29
N ASP A 289 6.06 11.85 5.17
CA ASP A 289 4.80 12.60 5.11
C ASP A 289 3.59 11.69 5.34
N LEU A 290 3.58 10.48 4.75
CA LEU A 290 2.52 9.49 5.02
C LEU A 290 2.53 9.01 6.49
N ALA A 291 3.70 8.95 7.13
CA ALA A 291 3.80 8.68 8.55
C ALA A 291 3.15 9.80 9.39
N GLN A 292 3.28 11.07 8.98
CA GLN A 292 2.56 12.19 9.64
C GLN A 292 1.04 12.05 9.51
N PHE A 293 0.55 11.61 8.34
CA PHE A 293 -0.88 11.30 8.17
C PHE A 293 -1.36 10.19 9.11
N ALA A 294 -0.58 9.10 9.23
CA ALA A 294 -0.91 8.01 10.12
C ALA A 294 -0.93 8.45 11.60
N ILE A 295 0.08 9.23 12.02
CA ILE A 295 0.19 9.78 13.38
C ILE A 295 -1.00 10.72 13.66
N GLU A 296 -1.38 11.59 12.71
CA GLU A 296 -2.54 12.47 12.89
C GLU A 296 -3.82 11.67 13.14
N LEU A 297 -4.06 10.57 12.40
CA LEU A 297 -5.21 9.69 12.64
C LEU A 297 -5.15 9.00 14.00
N GLN A 298 -3.98 8.49 14.41
CA GLN A 298 -3.77 7.87 15.73
C GLN A 298 -4.04 8.85 16.87
N GLU A 299 -3.50 10.06 16.78
CA GLU A 299 -3.63 11.09 17.82
C GLU A 299 -5.04 11.71 17.83
N SER A 300 -5.64 11.92 16.67
CA SER A 300 -7.03 12.40 16.59
C SER A 300 -8.02 11.38 17.15
N TYR A 301 -7.85 10.07 16.84
CA TYR A 301 -8.68 8.99 17.39
C TYR A 301 -8.62 8.96 18.94
N LYS A 302 -7.47 9.24 19.52
CA LYS A 302 -7.24 9.33 20.97
C LYS A 302 -7.68 10.67 21.59
N GLY A 303 -8.13 11.64 20.78
CA GLY A 303 -8.50 12.97 21.23
C GLY A 303 -7.32 13.90 21.56
N LYS A 304 -6.12 13.58 21.09
CA LYS A 304 -4.92 14.37 21.30
C LYS A 304 -4.59 15.32 20.15
N SER A 305 -5.24 15.17 19.01
CA SER A 305 -5.15 16.05 17.86
C SER A 305 -6.52 16.33 17.25
N ASN A 306 -6.65 17.47 16.56
CA ASN A 306 -7.81 17.86 15.77
C ASN A 306 -7.41 18.80 14.61
N ARG A 307 -6.21 18.65 14.09
CA ARG A 307 -5.69 19.53 13.04
C ARG A 307 -6.54 19.51 11.77
N VAL A 308 -7.15 18.36 11.44
CA VAL A 308 -8.04 18.22 10.29
C VAL A 308 -9.41 17.74 10.73
N LEU A 309 -9.50 16.60 11.41
CA LEU A 309 -10.75 16.00 11.83
C LEU A 309 -10.92 16.05 13.35
N SER A 310 -12.17 16.23 13.81
CA SER A 310 -12.52 16.02 15.20
C SER A 310 -12.42 14.53 15.57
N VAL A 311 -12.38 14.24 16.87
CA VAL A 311 -12.41 12.86 17.40
C VAL A 311 -13.55 12.06 16.82
N ASP A 312 -14.76 12.64 16.80
CA ASP A 312 -15.96 11.95 16.33
C ASP A 312 -15.91 11.67 14.83
N MET A 313 -15.40 12.61 14.02
CA MET A 313 -15.25 12.41 12.59
C MET A 313 -14.13 11.39 12.29
N THR A 314 -13.03 11.41 13.03
CA THR A 314 -11.98 10.39 12.92
C THR A 314 -12.48 9.00 13.29
N ARG A 315 -13.30 8.88 14.34
CA ARG A 315 -13.96 7.62 14.69
C ARG A 315 -14.91 7.15 13.60
N GLN A 316 -15.68 8.04 12.97
CA GLN A 316 -16.50 7.67 11.81
C GLN A 316 -15.63 7.17 10.64
N MET A 317 -14.50 7.84 10.34
CA MET A 317 -13.54 7.40 9.31
C MET A 317 -13.04 5.99 9.58
N LEU A 318 -12.76 5.66 10.83
CA LEU A 318 -12.20 4.40 11.32
C LEU A 318 -13.25 3.41 11.84
N THR A 319 -14.52 3.58 11.48
CA THR A 319 -15.59 2.61 11.79
C THR A 319 -15.75 1.63 10.64
N LYS A 320 -15.66 0.33 10.93
CA LYS A 320 -15.89 -0.74 9.95
C LYS A 320 -17.28 -0.65 9.35
N GLN A 321 -17.33 -0.72 8.05
CA GLN A 321 -18.54 -0.76 7.26
C GLN A 321 -18.54 -2.03 6.38
N LEU A 322 -19.29 -2.03 5.30
CA LEU A 322 -19.36 -3.17 4.40
C LEU A 322 -17.96 -3.60 3.91
N GLY A 323 -17.70 -4.89 3.89
CA GLY A 323 -16.40 -5.44 3.46
C GLY A 323 -15.24 -5.25 4.46
N GLY A 324 -15.51 -4.72 5.67
CA GLY A 324 -14.45 -4.43 6.65
C GLY A 324 -13.66 -3.17 6.35
N TYR A 325 -14.14 -2.35 5.41
CA TYR A 325 -13.53 -1.09 5.00
C TYR A 325 -14.15 0.08 5.77
N GLY A 326 -13.35 1.09 6.12
CA GLY A 326 -13.80 2.35 6.71
C GLY A 326 -14.10 3.40 5.64
N LEU A 327 -13.96 4.69 5.96
CA LEU A 327 -14.07 5.76 4.97
C LEU A 327 -12.67 6.08 4.40
N GLY A 328 -12.22 5.28 3.44
CA GLY A 328 -10.95 5.43 2.77
C GLY A 328 -9.82 4.49 3.21
N LEU A 329 -10.05 3.58 4.15
CA LEU A 329 -9.02 2.72 4.73
C LEU A 329 -9.53 1.29 4.99
N TRP A 330 -8.67 0.31 4.81
CA TRP A 330 -8.84 -1.02 5.37
C TRP A 330 -8.70 -0.97 6.89
N LEU A 331 -9.55 -1.71 7.60
CA LEU A 331 -9.57 -1.72 9.06
C LEU A 331 -9.39 -3.14 9.59
N GLY A 332 -8.30 -3.36 10.32
CA GLY A 332 -7.98 -4.63 10.96
C GLY A 332 -8.67 -4.82 12.32
N GLY A 333 -8.43 -5.99 12.96
CA GLY A 333 -9.06 -6.41 14.21
C GLY A 333 -10.42 -7.09 13.99
N LYS A 334 -10.84 -7.95 14.90
CA LYS A 334 -12.12 -8.70 14.80
C LYS A 334 -13.29 -7.88 15.37
N GLU A 335 -13.33 -7.70 16.67
CA GLU A 335 -14.40 -7.00 17.39
C GLU A 335 -14.17 -5.48 17.46
N LYS A 336 -12.90 -5.10 17.69
CA LYS A 336 -12.44 -3.71 17.75
C LYS A 336 -11.49 -3.42 16.61
N VAL A 337 -11.55 -2.23 16.03
CA VAL A 337 -10.55 -1.76 15.07
C VAL A 337 -9.23 -1.56 15.81
N THR A 338 -8.21 -2.33 15.43
CA THR A 338 -6.88 -2.28 16.05
C THR A 338 -5.87 -1.55 15.17
N ASN A 339 -6.03 -1.65 13.84
CA ASN A 339 -5.15 -1.01 12.87
C ASN A 339 -5.94 -0.50 11.67
N PHE A 340 -5.32 0.36 10.92
CA PHE A 340 -5.77 0.80 9.61
C PHE A 340 -4.62 0.71 8.61
N SER A 341 -4.96 0.47 7.36
CA SER A 341 -3.95 0.31 6.30
C SER A 341 -4.50 0.72 4.93
N HIS A 342 -3.60 1.00 4.01
CA HIS A 342 -3.88 1.07 2.59
C HIS A 342 -2.61 0.77 1.78
N ALA A 343 -2.75 -0.04 0.74
CA ALA A 343 -1.69 -0.26 -0.24
C ALA A 343 -1.93 0.62 -1.47
N GLY A 344 -0.88 0.85 -2.24
CA GLY A 344 -0.94 1.56 -3.50
C GLY A 344 -0.10 0.89 -4.57
N GLN A 345 -0.61 0.88 -5.81
CA GLN A 345 0.11 0.43 -6.98
C GLN A 345 -0.25 1.31 -8.18
N ASN A 346 0.75 1.94 -8.74
CA ASN A 346 0.78 2.56 -10.06
C ASN A 346 1.86 1.88 -10.88
N GLU A 347 1.87 2.07 -12.19
CA GLU A 347 2.97 1.56 -13.03
C GLU A 347 4.31 2.06 -12.50
N GLY A 348 5.20 1.13 -12.19
CA GLY A 348 6.53 1.39 -11.65
C GLY A 348 6.61 1.75 -10.17
N PHE A 349 5.49 1.79 -9.44
CA PHE A 349 5.48 2.15 -8.02
C PHE A 349 4.56 1.26 -7.20
N THR A 350 5.06 0.78 -6.06
CA THR A 350 4.21 0.12 -5.06
C THR A 350 4.50 0.64 -3.67
N CYS A 351 3.48 0.74 -2.84
CA CYS A 351 3.61 1.25 -1.48
C CYS A 351 2.58 0.65 -0.51
N ILE A 352 2.86 0.77 0.77
CA ILE A 352 1.97 0.34 1.86
C ILE A 352 2.10 1.29 3.05
N LEU A 353 0.95 1.56 3.67
CA LEU A 353 0.83 2.23 4.97
C LEU A 353 0.08 1.31 5.91
N VAL A 354 0.62 1.04 7.08
CA VAL A 354 -0.02 0.29 8.17
C VAL A 354 0.21 1.05 9.48
N ALA A 355 -0.84 1.23 10.29
CA ALA A 355 -0.68 1.86 11.59
C ALA A 355 -1.68 1.33 12.63
N TYR A 356 -1.24 1.17 13.87
CA TYR A 356 -1.98 0.62 15.01
C TYR A 356 -2.49 1.74 15.90
N LEU A 357 -3.79 1.71 16.23
CA LEU A 357 -4.45 2.78 16.99
C LEU A 357 -4.02 2.81 18.47
N ASP A 358 -3.92 1.64 19.08
CA ASP A 358 -3.67 1.54 20.53
C ASP A 358 -2.18 1.75 20.87
N THR A 359 -1.28 1.08 20.16
CA THR A 359 0.16 1.12 20.43
C THR A 359 0.85 2.36 19.87
N GLY A 360 0.24 3.02 18.88
CA GLY A 360 0.87 4.14 18.18
C GLY A 360 2.06 3.69 17.32
N GLN A 361 2.10 2.41 16.94
CA GLN A 361 3.07 1.83 16.01
C GLN A 361 2.58 1.93 14.57
N GLY A 362 3.50 1.82 13.61
CA GLY A 362 3.16 1.78 12.18
C GLY A 362 4.39 1.77 11.30
N ALA A 363 4.16 1.55 10.02
CA ALA A 363 5.19 1.62 8.98
C ALA A 363 4.59 2.17 7.68
N VAL A 364 5.41 2.91 6.98
CA VAL A 364 5.17 3.31 5.58
C VAL A 364 6.37 2.86 4.77
N ILE A 365 6.11 2.14 3.69
CA ILE A 365 7.14 1.64 2.78
C ILE A 365 6.72 2.02 1.36
N MET A 366 7.61 2.71 0.64
CA MET A 366 7.40 3.14 -0.74
C MET A 366 8.54 2.65 -1.61
N THR A 367 8.21 2.08 -2.76
CA THR A 367 9.19 1.51 -3.71
C THR A 367 8.97 2.07 -5.10
N ASN A 368 10.01 2.10 -5.92
CA ASN A 368 9.97 2.52 -7.31
C ASN A 368 10.06 1.33 -8.28
N GLY A 369 9.32 0.26 -8.01
CA GLY A 369 9.27 -0.91 -8.88
C GLY A 369 7.96 -1.69 -8.77
N ASP A 370 7.50 -2.25 -9.88
CA ASP A 370 6.25 -3.02 -9.97
C ASP A 370 6.22 -4.26 -9.06
N ARG A 371 7.37 -4.84 -8.74
CA ARG A 371 7.49 -6.00 -7.85
C ARG A 371 7.72 -5.64 -6.39
N GLY A 372 7.63 -4.36 -6.05
CA GLY A 372 7.85 -3.88 -4.68
C GLY A 372 6.85 -4.40 -3.64
N SER A 373 5.68 -4.92 -4.06
CA SER A 373 4.72 -5.53 -3.14
C SER A 373 5.28 -6.77 -2.43
N GLY A 374 6.08 -7.60 -3.10
CA GLY A 374 6.81 -8.69 -2.47
C GLY A 374 7.79 -8.17 -1.42
N LEU A 375 8.57 -7.16 -1.79
CA LEU A 375 9.57 -6.56 -0.92
C LEU A 375 8.95 -5.89 0.32
N PHE A 376 7.93 -5.05 0.16
CA PHE A 376 7.34 -4.38 1.32
C PHE A 376 6.65 -5.36 2.29
N ASN A 377 6.13 -6.49 1.81
CA ASN A 377 5.58 -7.52 2.70
C ASN A 377 6.66 -8.22 3.53
N GLU A 378 7.84 -8.46 2.96
CA GLU A 378 8.98 -9.00 3.72
C GLU A 378 9.52 -8.00 4.74
N ILE A 379 9.59 -6.72 4.37
CA ILE A 379 9.95 -5.64 5.29
C ILE A 379 8.93 -5.55 6.44
N LEU A 380 7.62 -5.60 6.14
CA LEU A 380 6.58 -5.56 7.18
C LEU A 380 6.70 -6.73 8.15
N ARG A 381 7.06 -7.95 7.68
CA ARG A 381 7.28 -9.09 8.57
C ARG A 381 8.51 -8.90 9.47
N GLY A 382 9.59 -8.35 8.93
CA GLY A 382 10.76 -7.96 9.73
C GLY A 382 10.43 -6.91 10.79
N VAL A 383 9.66 -5.87 10.40
CA VAL A 383 9.16 -4.83 11.32
C VAL A 383 8.24 -5.44 12.38
N ALA A 384 7.30 -6.29 11.99
CA ALA A 384 6.38 -6.93 12.91
C ALA A 384 7.10 -7.82 13.93
N HIS A 385 8.12 -8.54 13.49
CA HIS A 385 8.97 -9.33 14.37
C HIS A 385 9.74 -8.45 15.36
N GLU A 386 10.40 -7.40 14.89
CA GLU A 386 11.23 -6.50 15.70
C GLU A 386 10.41 -5.70 16.72
N TYR A 387 9.23 -5.20 16.32
CA TYR A 387 8.38 -4.36 17.17
C TYR A 387 7.25 -5.12 17.87
N GLY A 388 7.18 -6.45 17.73
CA GLY A 388 6.18 -7.29 18.37
C GLY A 388 4.75 -6.98 17.94
N TRP A 389 4.51 -6.76 16.63
CA TRP A 389 3.16 -6.52 16.11
C TRP A 389 2.30 -7.78 16.20
N PRO A 390 0.97 -7.65 16.33
CA PRO A 390 0.09 -8.82 16.40
C PRO A 390 -0.18 -9.47 15.04
N ASP A 391 0.10 -8.77 13.95
CA ASP A 391 -0.14 -9.19 12.57
C ASP A 391 1.19 -9.28 11.80
N TYR A 392 1.14 -9.68 10.52
CA TYR A 392 2.31 -9.80 9.62
C TYR A 392 3.36 -10.82 10.05
N HIS A 393 2.94 -11.87 10.78
CA HIS A 393 3.84 -12.98 11.08
C HIS A 393 3.92 -13.98 9.93
N PRO A 394 5.09 -14.55 9.66
CA PRO A 394 5.19 -15.66 8.70
C PRO A 394 4.44 -16.89 9.21
N THR A 395 3.93 -17.69 8.27
CA THR A 395 3.38 -19.02 8.61
C THR A 395 4.52 -20.02 8.66
N GLU A 396 4.59 -20.84 9.73
CA GLU A 396 5.56 -21.92 9.81
C GLU A 396 5.04 -23.17 9.09
N LYS A 397 5.89 -23.77 8.21
CA LYS A 397 5.61 -25.04 7.55
C LYS A 397 6.79 -26.00 7.71
N THR A 398 6.50 -27.30 7.75
CA THR A 398 7.53 -28.35 7.79
C THR A 398 7.76 -28.90 6.40
N VAL A 399 9.04 -29.09 6.06
CA VAL A 399 9.42 -29.75 4.79
C VAL A 399 9.35 -31.27 5.02
N ALA A 400 8.58 -31.96 4.16
CA ALA A 400 8.50 -33.41 4.18
C ALA A 400 9.74 -34.04 3.53
N ASP A 401 10.13 -35.19 4.04
CA ASP A 401 11.16 -36.02 3.38
C ASP A 401 10.53 -36.76 2.20
N VAL A 402 10.77 -36.25 0.99
CA VAL A 402 10.24 -36.79 -0.26
C VAL A 402 11.39 -37.19 -1.16
N HIS A 403 11.40 -38.44 -1.58
CA HIS A 403 12.47 -38.95 -2.45
C HIS A 403 12.47 -38.21 -3.82
N PRO A 404 13.58 -37.58 -4.25
CA PRO A 404 13.60 -36.71 -5.43
C PRO A 404 13.19 -37.38 -6.75
N ALA A 405 13.26 -38.70 -6.85
CA ALA A 405 12.83 -39.44 -8.04
C ALA A 405 11.38 -39.18 -8.45
N VAL A 406 10.49 -38.84 -7.49
CA VAL A 406 9.08 -38.56 -7.77
C VAL A 406 8.90 -37.23 -8.50
N TYR A 407 9.82 -36.28 -8.39
CA TYR A 407 9.73 -34.94 -9.00
C TYR A 407 9.63 -34.98 -10.52
N ARG A 408 10.21 -36.01 -11.17
CA ARG A 408 10.14 -36.18 -12.62
C ARG A 408 8.71 -36.33 -13.12
N SER A 409 7.80 -36.92 -12.31
CA SER A 409 6.39 -37.08 -12.69
C SER A 409 5.62 -35.77 -12.76
N TYR A 410 6.09 -34.75 -12.02
CA TYR A 410 5.45 -33.42 -11.95
C TYR A 410 5.97 -32.45 -13.03
N VAL A 411 7.11 -32.73 -13.64
CA VAL A 411 7.69 -31.89 -14.71
C VAL A 411 6.74 -31.75 -15.87
N GLY A 412 6.61 -30.54 -16.40
CA GLY A 412 5.78 -30.23 -17.55
C GLY A 412 5.23 -28.82 -17.55
N GLU A 413 4.41 -28.54 -18.53
CA GLU A 413 3.66 -27.29 -18.67
C GLU A 413 2.22 -27.47 -18.21
N TYR A 414 1.71 -26.50 -17.45
CA TYR A 414 0.37 -26.46 -16.90
C TYR A 414 -0.30 -25.16 -17.32
N ASP A 415 -1.56 -25.21 -17.78
CA ASP A 415 -2.33 -24.06 -18.24
C ASP A 415 -3.58 -23.86 -17.36
N ALA A 416 -3.74 -22.65 -16.86
CA ALA A 416 -4.91 -22.18 -16.13
C ALA A 416 -5.50 -20.97 -16.85
N ASN A 417 -6.43 -21.19 -17.78
CA ASN A 417 -7.10 -20.13 -18.55
C ASN A 417 -6.12 -19.16 -19.24
N GLY A 418 -5.07 -19.69 -19.86
CA GLY A 418 -4.05 -18.92 -20.57
C GLY A 418 -2.86 -18.46 -19.71
N ILE A 419 -2.91 -18.66 -18.40
CA ILE A 419 -1.76 -18.47 -17.52
C ILE A 419 -0.98 -19.79 -17.48
N ARG A 420 0.24 -19.78 -18.05
CA ARG A 420 1.10 -20.95 -18.07
C ARG A 420 2.07 -20.98 -16.89
N ALA A 421 2.20 -22.18 -16.30
CA ALA A 421 3.23 -22.51 -15.33
C ALA A 421 4.10 -23.65 -15.88
N THR A 422 5.42 -23.47 -15.80
CA THR A 422 6.40 -24.51 -16.14
C THR A 422 6.96 -25.09 -14.86
N ILE A 423 6.78 -26.39 -14.65
CA ILE A 423 7.36 -27.15 -13.54
C ILE A 423 8.62 -27.85 -14.06
N SER A 424 9.73 -27.67 -13.36
CA SER A 424 11.05 -28.23 -13.71
C SER A 424 11.78 -28.78 -12.52
N THR A 425 12.75 -29.68 -12.73
CA THR A 425 13.60 -30.22 -11.66
C THR A 425 15.08 -30.18 -12.08
N ASP A 426 15.98 -30.04 -11.11
CA ASP A 426 17.42 -30.24 -11.28
C ASP A 426 17.85 -31.67 -10.84
N GLY A 427 16.90 -32.52 -10.45
CA GLY A 427 17.10 -33.87 -9.95
C GLY A 427 16.98 -33.98 -8.42
N GLU A 428 17.20 -32.91 -7.69
CA GLU A 428 17.11 -32.86 -6.21
C GLU A 428 15.96 -31.94 -5.72
N GLN A 429 15.60 -30.94 -6.50
CA GLN A 429 14.61 -29.94 -6.14
C GLN A 429 13.62 -29.74 -7.28
N LEU A 430 12.41 -29.31 -6.90
CA LEU A 430 11.33 -28.94 -7.83
C LEU A 430 11.20 -27.42 -7.89
N PHE A 431 10.94 -26.90 -9.09
CA PHE A 431 10.81 -25.46 -9.35
C PHE A 431 9.56 -25.15 -10.16
N ALA A 432 8.97 -23.99 -9.92
CA ALA A 432 7.91 -23.41 -10.76
C ALA A 432 8.39 -22.11 -11.40
N LEU A 433 7.97 -21.89 -12.66
CA LEU A 433 8.08 -20.61 -13.36
C LEU A 433 6.70 -20.26 -13.88
N ALA A 434 6.13 -19.15 -13.45
CA ALA A 434 4.85 -18.64 -13.92
C ALA A 434 4.84 -17.10 -13.80
N SER A 435 4.11 -16.42 -14.71
CA SER A 435 4.04 -14.94 -14.70
C SER A 435 3.67 -14.34 -13.34
N PRO A 436 2.70 -14.87 -12.58
CA PRO A 436 2.37 -14.34 -11.25
C PRO A 436 3.50 -14.49 -10.22
N LEU A 437 4.42 -15.45 -10.40
CA LEU A 437 5.56 -15.68 -9.52
C LEU A 437 6.78 -14.83 -9.88
N GLY A 438 6.74 -14.18 -11.05
CA GLY A 438 7.83 -13.36 -11.57
C GLY A 438 8.68 -14.08 -12.64
N PRO A 439 9.74 -13.40 -13.14
CA PRO A 439 10.52 -13.88 -14.30
C PRO A 439 11.55 -14.97 -13.95
N GLN A 440 11.71 -15.33 -12.68
CA GLN A 440 12.66 -16.35 -12.24
C GLN A 440 11.91 -17.60 -11.77
N ARG A 441 12.56 -18.77 -11.95
CA ARG A 441 12.03 -19.99 -11.34
C ARG A 441 12.13 -19.90 -9.81
N VAL A 442 11.05 -20.29 -9.13
CA VAL A 442 10.97 -20.35 -7.67
C VAL A 442 11.01 -21.80 -7.21
N ARG A 443 11.68 -22.07 -6.10
CA ARG A 443 11.75 -23.41 -5.54
C ARG A 443 10.41 -23.78 -4.90
N LEU A 444 9.97 -25.03 -5.13
CA LEU A 444 8.85 -25.67 -4.47
C LEU A 444 9.36 -26.55 -3.33
N TYR A 445 8.83 -26.36 -2.12
CA TYR A 445 9.19 -27.11 -0.93
C TYR A 445 8.09 -28.15 -0.67
N PRO A 446 8.42 -29.47 -0.54
CA PRO A 446 7.42 -30.49 -0.31
C PRO A 446 6.84 -30.40 1.10
N SER A 447 5.51 -30.44 1.23
CA SER A 447 4.80 -30.71 2.49
C SER A 447 4.23 -32.14 2.54
N ALA A 448 4.13 -32.81 1.38
CA ALA A 448 3.84 -34.22 1.18
C ALA A 448 4.39 -34.65 -0.18
N GLU A 449 4.24 -35.94 -0.56
CA GLU A 449 4.71 -36.42 -1.86
C GLU A 449 4.13 -35.61 -3.01
N ASP A 450 2.83 -35.28 -2.97
CA ASP A 450 2.08 -34.59 -4.00
C ASP A 450 1.78 -33.11 -3.68
N ARG A 451 2.23 -32.60 -2.53
CA ARG A 451 1.94 -31.23 -2.06
C ARG A 451 3.21 -30.45 -1.81
N PHE A 452 3.17 -29.19 -2.24
CA PHE A 452 4.30 -28.28 -2.17
C PHE A 452 3.85 -26.89 -1.74
N PHE A 453 4.79 -26.07 -1.28
CA PHE A 453 4.55 -24.65 -0.95
C PHE A 453 5.71 -23.78 -1.41
N LEU A 454 5.45 -22.48 -1.46
CA LEU A 454 6.45 -21.43 -1.74
C LEU A 454 6.85 -20.75 -0.43
N LEU A 455 8.05 -20.15 -0.37
CA LEU A 455 8.44 -19.32 0.78
C LEU A 455 7.97 -17.88 0.64
N ASP A 456 8.13 -17.27 -0.54
CA ASP A 456 7.88 -15.84 -0.77
C ASP A 456 6.38 -15.47 -0.71
N GLN A 457 5.51 -16.44 -1.01
CA GLN A 457 4.05 -16.27 -1.04
C GLN A 457 3.39 -17.46 -0.33
N ASP A 458 2.28 -17.21 0.38
CA ASP A 458 1.50 -18.29 0.98
C ASP A 458 0.62 -18.96 -0.09
N VAL A 459 1.27 -19.84 -0.84
CA VAL A 459 0.67 -20.62 -1.92
C VAL A 459 0.95 -22.08 -1.65
N ASP A 460 -0.11 -22.89 -1.58
CA ASP A 460 -0.05 -24.35 -1.56
C ASP A 460 -0.37 -24.92 -2.94
N LEU A 461 0.47 -25.85 -3.40
CA LEU A 461 0.33 -26.52 -4.68
C LEU A 461 0.07 -28.02 -4.42
N THR A 462 -0.88 -28.59 -5.16
CA THR A 462 -1.16 -30.04 -5.11
C THR A 462 -1.18 -30.58 -6.53
N PHE A 463 -0.38 -31.61 -6.81
CA PHE A 463 -0.42 -32.34 -8.07
C PHE A 463 -1.44 -33.47 -8.00
N VAL A 464 -2.33 -33.53 -8.99
CA VAL A 464 -3.41 -34.50 -9.07
C VAL A 464 -3.04 -35.58 -10.09
N LYS A 465 -3.17 -36.85 -9.69
CA LYS A 465 -2.89 -38.02 -10.54
C LYS A 465 -4.22 -38.67 -10.98
N ASP A 466 -4.24 -39.24 -12.19
CA ASP A 466 -5.30 -40.10 -12.67
C ASP A 466 -5.25 -41.50 -12.04
N SER A 467 -6.18 -42.37 -12.43
CA SER A 467 -6.25 -43.76 -11.94
C SER A 467 -5.06 -44.63 -12.35
N GLN A 468 -4.25 -44.18 -13.30
CA GLN A 468 -3.02 -44.85 -13.77
C GLN A 468 -1.75 -44.28 -13.12
N GLY A 469 -1.90 -43.24 -12.28
CA GLY A 469 -0.79 -42.58 -11.59
C GLY A 469 -0.12 -41.46 -12.39
N HIS A 470 -0.66 -41.07 -13.55
CA HIS A 470 -0.13 -39.96 -14.32
C HIS A 470 -0.64 -38.63 -13.78
N VAL A 471 0.24 -37.63 -13.66
CA VAL A 471 -0.13 -36.29 -13.23
C VAL A 471 -0.87 -35.58 -14.36
N THR A 472 -2.11 -35.15 -14.07
CA THR A 472 -3.00 -34.50 -15.05
C THR A 472 -3.29 -33.04 -14.73
N GLU A 473 -3.21 -32.66 -13.46
CA GLU A 473 -3.54 -31.30 -12.99
C GLU A 473 -2.57 -30.86 -11.89
N MET A 474 -2.47 -29.54 -11.74
CA MET A 474 -1.88 -28.86 -10.59
C MET A 474 -2.92 -27.90 -10.02
N ARG A 475 -3.20 -28.00 -8.73
CA ARG A 475 -4.11 -27.10 -8.00
C ARG A 475 -3.30 -26.18 -7.12
N ALA A 476 -3.45 -24.87 -7.29
CA ALA A 476 -2.85 -23.85 -6.47
C ALA A 476 -3.91 -23.21 -5.56
N ILE A 477 -3.61 -23.05 -4.28
CA ILE A 477 -4.44 -22.31 -3.32
C ILE A 477 -3.62 -21.12 -2.85
N ALA A 478 -4.13 -19.92 -3.11
CA ALA A 478 -3.55 -18.65 -2.67
C ALA A 478 -4.65 -17.78 -2.05
N ASN A 479 -4.44 -17.24 -0.85
CA ASN A 479 -5.43 -16.41 -0.14
C ASN A 479 -6.84 -17.05 -0.04
N GLY A 480 -6.89 -18.37 0.08
CA GLY A 480 -8.14 -19.14 0.14
C GLY A 480 -8.87 -19.32 -1.20
N GLN A 481 -8.31 -18.83 -2.30
CA GLN A 481 -8.83 -19.06 -3.65
C GLN A 481 -8.09 -20.20 -4.32
N ALA A 482 -8.85 -21.11 -4.93
CA ALA A 482 -8.29 -22.25 -5.65
C ALA A 482 -8.26 -21.98 -7.16
N VAL A 483 -7.13 -22.26 -7.79
CA VAL A 483 -6.94 -22.23 -9.23
C VAL A 483 -6.46 -23.61 -9.66
N THR A 484 -7.09 -24.19 -10.71
CA THR A 484 -6.67 -25.48 -11.27
C THR A 484 -6.02 -25.23 -12.65
N ALA A 485 -4.82 -25.76 -12.83
CA ALA A 485 -4.10 -25.76 -14.09
C ALA A 485 -4.01 -27.19 -14.64
N THR A 486 -4.43 -27.39 -15.89
CA THR A 486 -4.35 -28.69 -16.57
C THR A 486 -2.96 -28.89 -17.15
N LYS A 487 -2.40 -30.09 -16.99
CA LYS A 487 -1.11 -30.44 -17.61
C LYS A 487 -1.29 -30.55 -19.13
N VAL A 488 -0.53 -29.74 -19.87
CA VAL A 488 -0.64 -29.65 -21.33
C VAL A 488 0.57 -30.25 -22.05
N LYS A 489 1.68 -30.46 -21.33
CA LYS A 489 2.91 -31.06 -21.90
C LYS A 489 3.79 -31.64 -20.79
#